data_673cbc72e7995a01ff704735a7fab334
#
_entry.id   673cbc72e7995a01ff704735a7fab334
#
_cell.length_a   1.000
_cell.length_b   1.000
_cell.length_c   1.000
_cell.angle_alpha   90.00
_cell.angle_beta   90.00
_cell.angle_gamma   90.00
#
_symmetry.space_group_name_H-M   'P 1'
#
loop_
_entity.id
_entity.type
_entity.pdbx_description
1 polymer ?
#
loop_
_entity_poly.entity_id
_entity_poly.type
_entity_poly.pdbx_seq_one_letter_code
_entity_poly.pdbx_strand_id
1 'polypeptide(L)'
;MKNPLNKRLPREFRKDFGKYFVIFLLLVITIGFVSGFLVADGSMIKAYNEGINKYNTENGHFRTSEKMNDAQIQSVEENAIRIYNNFYLEQDLTNGSTMRIFANREQVNLACLMEGEFPKAANEIAIDRMYADNNKISIGDTLKSDTQSWKVTGFIALPDYSCLFQNNNDSMFDSVKFGIGVVTSEAFESLDSPLVKYCYAWKYNDEPTTEKEEKEVSDDLMKAINKEVSLEEFVPRYLNQAIIFTRDDMGSDRAMMIVFLYIVIAIMAFVFGITISNTIAKEANVIGTLLASGYTRNELIRHYMAMPILVTLI
;
A
#
# COMPACT_ATOMS: atom_id res chain seq x y z
N MET A 1 -44.10 -27.68 -28.67
CA MET A 1 -43.34 -28.93 -28.42
C MET A 1 -41.96 -28.55 -27.89
N LYS A 2 -41.46 -29.20 -26.82
CA LYS A 2 -40.08 -28.96 -26.34
C LYS A 2 -39.11 -29.48 -27.40
N ASN A 3 -38.19 -28.64 -27.84
CA ASN A 3 -37.17 -28.96 -28.86
C ASN A 3 -36.38 -30.20 -28.42
N PRO A 4 -36.35 -31.29 -29.23
CA PRO A 4 -35.66 -32.53 -28.90
C PRO A 4 -34.16 -32.33 -28.57
N LEU A 5 -33.51 -31.33 -29.13
CA LEU A 5 -32.12 -30.95 -28.83
C LEU A 5 -31.90 -30.65 -27.35
N ASN A 6 -32.90 -30.06 -26.66
CA ASN A 6 -32.79 -29.75 -25.25
C ASN A 6 -32.70 -31.00 -24.35
N LYS A 7 -33.16 -32.17 -24.83
CA LYS A 7 -33.01 -33.46 -24.10
C LYS A 7 -31.60 -34.03 -24.21
N ARG A 8 -30.82 -33.61 -25.21
CA ARG A 8 -29.43 -34.06 -25.39
C ARG A 8 -28.48 -33.34 -24.43
N LEU A 9 -28.71 -32.07 -24.10
CA LEU A 9 -27.84 -31.24 -23.26
C LEU A 9 -27.41 -31.93 -21.94
N PRO A 10 -28.30 -32.51 -21.12
CA PRO A 10 -27.89 -33.19 -19.88
C PRO A 10 -27.03 -34.44 -20.11
N ARG A 11 -27.22 -35.16 -21.25
CA ARG A 11 -26.43 -36.34 -21.59
C ARG A 11 -25.03 -35.94 -22.08
N GLU A 12 -24.92 -34.91 -22.89
CA GLU A 12 -23.68 -34.34 -23.38
C GLU A 12 -22.89 -33.76 -22.22
N PHE A 13 -23.55 -33.04 -21.29
CA PHE A 13 -22.93 -32.54 -20.07
C PHE A 13 -22.30 -33.66 -19.22
N ARG A 14 -23.02 -34.75 -19.00
CA ARG A 14 -22.47 -35.90 -18.26
C ARG A 14 -21.28 -36.54 -18.96
N LYS A 15 -21.32 -36.66 -20.31
CA LYS A 15 -20.25 -37.25 -21.11
C LYS A 15 -18.98 -36.41 -21.08
N ASP A 16 -19.11 -35.09 -21.16
CA ASP A 16 -17.99 -34.12 -21.21
C ASP A 16 -17.81 -33.36 -19.88
N PHE A 17 -18.40 -33.87 -18.78
CA PHE A 17 -18.39 -33.19 -17.47
C PHE A 17 -17.01 -32.79 -17.03
N GLY A 18 -16.01 -33.67 -17.07
CA GLY A 18 -14.66 -33.38 -16.63
C GLY A 18 -14.04 -32.20 -17.37
N LYS A 19 -14.29 -32.08 -18.67
CA LYS A 19 -13.81 -30.97 -19.49
C LYS A 19 -14.42 -29.63 -19.07
N TYR A 20 -15.73 -29.55 -18.95
CA TYR A 20 -16.43 -28.34 -18.52
C TYR A 20 -16.15 -27.98 -17.07
N PHE A 21 -15.98 -28.98 -16.20
CA PHE A 21 -15.61 -28.80 -14.82
C PHE A 21 -14.23 -28.15 -14.66
N VAL A 22 -13.23 -28.61 -15.43
CA VAL A 22 -11.89 -28.00 -15.42
C VAL A 22 -11.94 -26.55 -15.88
N ILE A 23 -12.69 -26.24 -16.94
CA ILE A 23 -12.86 -24.86 -17.42
C ILE A 23 -13.56 -23.99 -16.36
N PHE A 24 -14.64 -24.51 -15.75
CA PHE A 24 -15.36 -23.85 -14.66
C PHE A 24 -14.43 -23.57 -13.47
N LEU A 25 -13.68 -24.57 -13.03
CA LEU A 25 -12.75 -24.45 -11.92
C LEU A 25 -11.68 -23.36 -12.21
N LEU A 26 -11.14 -23.37 -13.43
CA LEU A 26 -10.16 -22.38 -13.86
C LEU A 26 -10.74 -20.95 -13.82
N LEU A 27 -11.97 -20.77 -14.32
CA LEU A 27 -12.69 -19.49 -14.25
C LEU A 27 -12.89 -19.03 -12.79
N VAL A 28 -13.42 -19.92 -11.95
CA VAL A 28 -13.68 -19.58 -10.53
C VAL A 28 -12.41 -19.19 -9.80
N ILE A 29 -11.33 -19.96 -9.96
CA ILE A 29 -10.04 -19.67 -9.31
C ILE A 29 -9.49 -18.34 -9.82
N THR A 30 -9.51 -18.11 -11.12
CA THR A 30 -8.94 -16.87 -11.69
C THR A 30 -9.73 -15.63 -11.30
N ILE A 31 -11.06 -15.68 -11.47
CA ILE A 31 -11.93 -14.56 -11.09
C ILE A 31 -11.85 -14.32 -9.58
N GLY A 32 -11.89 -15.38 -8.77
CA GLY A 32 -11.78 -15.30 -7.33
C GLY A 32 -10.45 -14.70 -6.87
N PHE A 33 -9.34 -15.12 -7.46
CA PHE A 33 -8.02 -14.60 -7.18
C PHE A 33 -7.90 -13.10 -7.54
N VAL A 34 -8.23 -12.74 -8.78
CA VAL A 34 -8.14 -11.34 -9.23
C VAL A 34 -9.10 -10.43 -8.48
N SER A 35 -10.35 -10.86 -8.27
CA SER A 35 -11.33 -10.07 -7.52
C SER A 35 -10.92 -9.89 -6.06
N GLY A 36 -10.44 -10.97 -5.42
CA GLY A 36 -9.94 -10.94 -4.04
C GLY A 36 -8.78 -9.97 -3.89
N PHE A 37 -7.83 -10.01 -4.83
CA PHE A 37 -6.70 -9.08 -4.87
C PHE A 37 -7.15 -7.63 -5.03
N LEU A 38 -8.00 -7.32 -6.01
CA LEU A 38 -8.48 -5.96 -6.26
C LEU A 38 -9.29 -5.38 -5.10
N VAL A 39 -10.06 -6.22 -4.38
CA VAL A 39 -10.81 -5.81 -3.18
C VAL A 39 -9.84 -5.53 -2.02
N ALA A 40 -8.84 -6.40 -1.81
CA ALA A 40 -7.83 -6.18 -0.78
C ALA A 40 -7.05 -4.89 -1.03
N ASP A 41 -6.54 -4.70 -2.25
CA ASP A 41 -5.84 -3.51 -2.69
C ASP A 41 -6.67 -2.23 -2.49
N GLY A 42 -7.93 -2.23 -2.94
CA GLY A 42 -8.84 -1.11 -2.74
C GLY A 42 -9.09 -0.79 -1.26
N SER A 43 -9.16 -1.81 -0.40
CA SER A 43 -9.33 -1.63 1.04
C SER A 43 -8.08 -1.05 1.71
N MET A 44 -6.89 -1.47 1.27
CA MET A 44 -5.61 -0.97 1.77
C MET A 44 -5.38 0.49 1.36
N ILE A 45 -5.65 0.87 0.09
CA ILE A 45 -5.57 2.26 -0.38
C ILE A 45 -6.55 3.15 0.40
N LYS A 46 -7.76 2.65 0.66
CA LYS A 46 -8.74 3.38 1.48
C LYS A 46 -8.23 3.60 2.90
N ALA A 47 -7.71 2.57 3.55
CA ALA A 47 -7.15 2.65 4.90
C ALA A 47 -5.95 3.62 4.96
N TYR A 48 -5.08 3.61 3.93
CA TYR A 48 -3.98 4.55 3.79
C TYR A 48 -4.49 6.00 3.73
N ASN A 49 -5.46 6.30 2.86
CA ASN A 49 -6.02 7.65 2.73
C ASN A 49 -6.75 8.13 4.01
N GLU A 50 -7.48 7.23 4.67
CA GLU A 50 -8.11 7.52 5.98
C GLU A 50 -7.06 7.77 7.06
N GLY A 51 -5.93 7.04 7.02
CA GLY A 51 -4.80 7.19 7.92
C GLY A 51 -4.16 8.57 7.83
N ILE A 52 -3.97 9.11 6.62
CA ILE A 52 -3.43 10.47 6.41
C ILE A 52 -4.23 11.52 7.19
N ASN A 53 -5.55 11.44 7.12
CA ASN A 53 -6.43 12.40 7.81
C ASN A 53 -6.49 12.11 9.31
N LYS A 54 -6.66 10.84 9.70
CA LYS A 54 -6.82 10.41 11.10
C LYS A 54 -5.61 10.74 11.97
N TYR A 55 -4.42 10.58 11.42
CA TYR A 55 -3.17 10.81 12.14
C TYR A 55 -2.53 12.15 11.79
N ASN A 56 -3.26 13.03 11.12
CA ASN A 56 -2.82 14.35 10.69
C ASN A 56 -1.43 14.34 10.07
N THR A 57 -1.25 13.49 9.05
CA THR A 57 0.04 13.33 8.37
C THR A 57 0.48 14.64 7.74
N GLU A 58 1.74 14.96 7.85
CA GLU A 58 2.36 16.16 7.28
C GLU A 58 2.11 16.33 5.77
N ASN A 59 2.16 17.56 5.28
CA ASN A 59 2.22 17.84 3.84
C ASN A 59 3.68 17.81 3.31
N GLY A 60 4.63 17.76 4.21
CA GLY A 60 6.04 17.57 3.97
C GLY A 60 6.85 17.97 5.19
N HIS A 61 8.17 17.79 5.08
CA HIS A 61 9.12 18.22 6.11
C HIS A 61 10.36 18.84 5.47
N PHE A 62 11.05 19.62 6.26
CA PHE A 62 12.36 20.15 5.91
C PHE A 62 13.30 20.10 7.12
N ARG A 63 14.59 20.08 6.85
CA ARG A 63 15.63 20.06 7.88
C ARG A 63 16.56 21.25 7.70
N THR A 64 16.93 21.86 8.84
CA THR A 64 17.84 22.98 8.91
C THR A 64 19.09 22.61 9.68
N SER A 65 20.22 23.31 9.38
CA SER A 65 21.48 23.10 10.08
C SER A 65 21.43 23.53 11.54
N GLU A 66 20.57 24.50 11.88
CA GLU A 66 20.40 25.04 13.22
C GLU A 66 18.91 25.13 13.57
N LYS A 67 18.60 25.16 14.86
CA LYS A 67 17.24 25.35 15.35
C LYS A 67 16.73 26.73 14.95
N MET A 68 15.56 26.78 14.30
CA MET A 68 14.91 28.04 13.96
C MET A 68 14.45 28.78 15.22
N ASN A 69 14.61 30.11 15.21
CA ASN A 69 14.03 30.97 16.21
C ASN A 69 12.57 31.34 15.87
N ASP A 70 11.85 31.92 16.81
CA ASP A 70 10.42 32.25 16.66
C ASP A 70 10.15 33.21 15.49
N ALA A 71 11.07 34.16 15.22
CA ALA A 71 10.92 35.10 14.12
C ALA A 71 11.06 34.40 12.75
N GLN A 72 11.98 33.44 12.63
CA GLN A 72 12.14 32.63 11.43
C GLN A 72 10.93 31.70 11.20
N ILE A 73 10.42 31.09 12.27
CA ILE A 73 9.20 30.26 12.20
C ILE A 73 8.04 31.12 11.71
N GLN A 74 7.83 32.28 12.28
CA GLN A 74 6.75 33.21 11.90
C GLN A 74 6.88 33.63 10.43
N SER A 75 8.09 34.02 9.99
CA SER A 75 8.34 34.43 8.59
C SER A 75 8.02 33.29 7.61
N VAL A 76 8.36 32.05 7.94
CA VAL A 76 8.05 30.91 7.10
C VAL A 76 6.55 30.60 7.10
N GLU A 77 5.87 30.73 8.25
CA GLU A 77 4.41 30.52 8.35
C GLU A 77 3.56 31.55 7.58
N GLU A 78 4.13 32.74 7.25
CA GLU A 78 3.49 33.72 6.36
C GLU A 78 3.20 33.16 4.94
N ASN A 79 3.84 32.05 4.56
CA ASN A 79 3.59 31.36 3.29
C ASN A 79 2.35 30.40 3.34
N ALA A 80 1.37 30.72 4.15
CA ALA A 80 0.12 29.96 4.30
C ALA A 80 0.31 28.50 4.74
N ILE A 81 1.28 28.28 5.61
CA ILE A 81 1.54 26.97 6.24
C ILE A 81 1.57 27.11 7.76
N ARG A 82 1.51 25.95 8.42
CA ARG A 82 1.76 25.78 9.85
C ARG A 82 2.95 24.86 10.04
N ILE A 83 3.90 25.23 10.90
CA ILE A 83 5.13 24.47 11.18
C ILE A 83 4.99 23.73 12.50
N TYR A 84 5.53 22.51 12.55
CA TYR A 84 5.57 21.66 13.74
C TYR A 84 6.97 21.09 13.93
N ASN A 85 7.46 21.10 15.17
CA ASN A 85 8.74 20.48 15.50
C ASN A 85 8.63 18.95 15.31
N ASN A 86 9.48 18.43 14.44
CA ASN A 86 9.60 17.00 14.17
C ASN A 86 11.06 16.56 14.39
N PHE A 87 11.66 17.07 15.47
CA PHE A 87 13.06 16.82 15.80
C PHE A 87 13.29 15.35 16.10
N TYR A 88 14.45 14.86 15.71
CA TYR A 88 14.87 13.51 15.96
C TYR A 88 16.36 13.40 16.23
N LEU A 89 16.76 12.29 16.79
CA LEU A 89 18.14 11.85 16.82
C LEU A 89 18.25 10.39 16.40
N GLU A 90 19.41 9.98 15.94
CA GLU A 90 19.70 8.60 15.62
C GLU A 90 20.68 8.03 16.63
N GLN A 91 20.41 6.79 17.06
CA GLN A 91 21.28 6.03 17.95
C GLN A 91 21.55 4.66 17.34
N ASP A 92 22.83 4.28 17.26
CA ASP A 92 23.19 2.93 16.90
C ASP A 92 22.98 2.01 18.11
N LEU A 93 22.27 0.91 17.84
CA LEU A 93 21.94 -0.08 18.86
C LEU A 93 22.95 -1.24 18.84
N THR A 94 23.09 -1.91 19.96
CA THR A 94 24.03 -3.05 20.13
C THR A 94 23.70 -4.25 19.25
N ASN A 95 22.49 -4.32 18.68
CA ASN A 95 22.10 -5.33 17.70
C ASN A 95 22.55 -5.00 16.24
N GLY A 96 23.26 -3.88 16.04
CA GLY A 96 23.76 -3.44 14.73
C GLY A 96 22.75 -2.70 13.87
N SER A 97 21.63 -2.26 14.44
CA SER A 97 20.64 -1.40 13.78
C SER A 97 20.74 0.05 14.28
N THR A 98 20.17 0.97 13.51
CA THR A 98 20.01 2.37 13.89
C THR A 98 18.56 2.66 14.25
N MET A 99 18.32 3.30 15.40
CA MET A 99 17.01 3.75 15.86
C MET A 99 16.91 5.27 15.73
N ARG A 100 15.92 5.74 14.96
CA ARG A 100 15.55 7.16 14.91
C ARG A 100 14.49 7.43 15.97
N ILE A 101 14.82 8.29 16.92
CA ILE A 101 14.03 8.56 18.13
C ILE A 101 13.41 9.94 18.02
N PHE A 102 12.10 10.00 18.26
CA PHE A 102 11.30 11.23 18.31
C PHE A 102 10.69 11.42 19.70
N ALA A 103 10.41 12.67 20.08
CA ALA A 103 9.41 12.89 21.11
C ALA A 103 8.03 12.44 20.63
N ASN A 104 7.17 11.96 21.54
CA ASN A 104 5.80 11.63 21.17
C ASN A 104 5.07 12.89 20.65
N ARG A 105 4.43 12.77 19.50
CA ARG A 105 3.83 13.88 18.76
C ARG A 105 2.36 14.02 19.08
N GLU A 106 1.89 15.26 19.29
CA GLU A 106 0.51 15.54 19.71
C GLU A 106 -0.33 16.26 18.64
N GLN A 107 0.29 16.82 17.60
CA GLN A 107 -0.41 17.68 16.64
C GLN A 107 -0.33 17.17 15.21
N VAL A 108 0.83 16.76 14.74
CA VAL A 108 1.10 16.27 13.39
C VAL A 108 1.80 14.93 13.45
N ASN A 109 1.61 14.09 12.45
CA ASN A 109 2.20 12.75 12.37
C ASN A 109 1.94 11.93 13.64
N LEU A 110 0.67 11.89 14.09
CA LEU A 110 0.30 11.23 15.33
C LEU A 110 0.60 9.75 15.29
N ALA A 111 1.23 9.23 16.33
CA ALA A 111 1.52 7.82 16.43
C ALA A 111 0.25 6.98 16.62
N CYS A 112 0.13 5.90 15.87
CA CYS A 112 -0.87 4.86 16.08
C CYS A 112 -0.33 3.81 17.02
N LEU A 113 -0.89 3.69 18.23
CA LEU A 113 -0.56 2.59 19.13
C LEU A 113 -1.20 1.30 18.60
N MET A 114 -0.37 0.31 18.28
CA MET A 114 -0.78 -0.99 17.77
C MET A 114 -0.93 -2.03 18.87
N GLU A 115 0.00 -1.99 19.86
CA GLU A 115 0.03 -2.92 20.99
C GLU A 115 0.76 -2.29 22.18
N GLY A 116 0.42 -2.66 23.40
CA GLY A 116 1.06 -2.15 24.62
C GLY A 116 0.62 -0.75 25.02
N GLU A 117 1.55 0.07 25.46
CA GLU A 117 1.30 1.43 25.95
C GLU A 117 2.35 2.41 25.40
N PHE A 118 1.96 3.70 25.29
CA PHE A 118 2.94 4.77 25.07
C PHE A 118 3.91 4.89 26.25
N PRO A 119 5.17 5.32 26.02
CA PRO A 119 6.16 5.54 27.07
C PRO A 119 5.65 6.58 28.07
N LYS A 120 5.89 6.33 29.38
CA LYS A 120 5.50 7.19 30.50
C LYS A 120 6.71 7.60 31.35
N ALA A 121 7.80 6.85 31.25
CA ALA A 121 9.03 7.10 31.98
C ALA A 121 10.19 7.44 31.02
N ALA A 122 11.22 8.10 31.55
CA ALA A 122 12.35 8.59 30.76
C ALA A 122 13.21 7.48 30.10
N ASN A 123 13.10 6.24 30.56
CA ASN A 123 13.80 5.08 30.02
C ASN A 123 12.88 4.14 29.20
N GLU A 124 11.69 4.61 28.84
CA GLU A 124 10.72 3.84 28.07
C GLU A 124 10.66 4.34 26.60
N ILE A 125 10.41 3.41 25.68
CA ILE A 125 10.26 3.67 24.25
C ILE A 125 9.13 2.82 23.67
N ALA A 126 8.33 3.41 22.80
CA ALA A 126 7.45 2.65 21.89
C ALA A 126 8.09 2.67 20.50
N ILE A 127 8.20 1.49 19.86
CA ILE A 127 8.95 1.31 18.62
C ILE A 127 8.02 0.87 17.47
N ASP A 128 8.49 1.06 16.25
CA ASP A 128 7.76 0.59 15.08
C ASP A 128 7.57 -0.92 15.11
N ARG A 129 6.34 -1.34 14.77
CA ARG A 129 5.95 -2.76 14.80
C ARG A 129 6.72 -3.60 13.80
N MET A 130 6.95 -3.11 12.57
CA MET A 130 7.67 -3.87 11.53
C MET A 130 9.13 -4.09 11.94
N TYR A 131 9.78 -3.06 12.52
CA TYR A 131 11.11 -3.19 13.09
C TYR A 131 11.15 -4.21 14.23
N ALA A 132 10.17 -4.16 15.14
CA ALA A 132 10.08 -5.10 16.26
C ALA A 132 9.91 -6.54 15.80
N ASP A 133 8.97 -6.80 14.88
CA ASP A 133 8.71 -8.13 14.34
C ASP A 133 9.95 -8.72 13.65
N ASN A 134 10.66 -7.92 12.82
CA ASN A 134 11.84 -8.36 12.07
C ASN A 134 13.07 -8.60 12.96
N ASN A 135 13.18 -7.87 14.07
CA ASN A 135 14.25 -8.05 15.07
C ASN A 135 13.85 -8.96 16.23
N LYS A 136 12.64 -9.54 16.22
CA LYS A 136 12.09 -10.41 17.26
C LYS A 136 12.10 -9.77 18.66
N ILE A 137 11.75 -8.50 18.71
CA ILE A 137 11.67 -7.71 19.95
C ILE A 137 10.25 -7.81 20.49
N SER A 138 10.13 -8.05 21.79
CA SER A 138 8.86 -8.14 22.53
C SER A 138 8.68 -6.95 23.47
N ILE A 139 7.43 -6.65 23.82
CA ILE A 139 7.14 -5.66 24.86
C ILE A 139 7.75 -6.15 26.18
N GLY A 140 8.47 -5.25 26.83
CA GLY A 140 9.25 -5.54 28.05
C GLY A 140 10.74 -5.76 27.81
N ASP A 141 11.16 -6.01 26.57
CA ASP A 141 12.57 -6.13 26.20
C ASP A 141 13.29 -4.79 26.35
N THR A 142 14.62 -4.84 26.40
CA THR A 142 15.48 -3.67 26.53
C THR A 142 16.33 -3.50 25.28
N LEU A 143 16.16 -2.37 24.60
CA LEU A 143 17.06 -1.90 23.54
C LEU A 143 18.22 -1.15 24.17
N LYS A 144 19.44 -1.41 23.71
CA LYS A 144 20.66 -0.79 24.22
C LYS A 144 21.44 -0.09 23.12
N SER A 145 21.85 1.11 23.38
CA SER A 145 22.91 1.82 22.66
C SER A 145 24.14 1.94 23.58
N ASP A 146 25.21 2.54 23.11
CA ASP A 146 26.42 2.78 23.93
C ASP A 146 26.15 3.73 25.11
N THR A 147 25.16 4.60 24.99
CA THR A 147 24.87 5.66 25.98
C THR A 147 23.56 5.47 26.72
N GLN A 148 22.60 4.72 26.15
CA GLN A 148 21.23 4.64 26.64
C GLN A 148 20.69 3.19 26.65
N SER A 149 19.72 2.95 27.52
CA SER A 149 18.94 1.71 27.55
C SER A 149 17.46 2.03 27.61
N TRP A 150 16.70 1.50 26.65
CA TRP A 150 15.27 1.76 26.51
C TRP A 150 14.46 0.50 26.79
N LYS A 151 13.50 0.56 27.69
CA LYS A 151 12.51 -0.50 27.88
C LYS A 151 11.40 -0.33 26.86
N VAL A 152 11.14 -1.33 26.04
CA VAL A 152 10.06 -1.33 25.06
C VAL A 152 8.71 -1.47 25.78
N THR A 153 7.82 -0.48 25.64
CA THR A 153 6.50 -0.48 26.28
C THR A 153 5.35 -0.70 25.32
N GLY A 154 5.57 -0.48 24.03
CA GLY A 154 4.53 -0.66 23.03
C GLY A 154 5.07 -0.69 21.60
N PHE A 155 4.20 -1.14 20.71
CA PHE A 155 4.42 -1.11 19.27
C PHE A 155 3.53 -0.06 18.63
N ILE A 156 4.13 0.74 17.77
CA ILE A 156 3.49 1.86 17.07
C ILE A 156 3.64 1.74 15.56
N ALA A 157 2.82 2.52 14.86
CA ALA A 157 3.06 2.89 13.48
C ALA A 157 3.01 4.42 13.36
N LEU A 158 3.96 5.01 12.64
CA LEU A 158 3.97 6.43 12.34
C LEU A 158 3.51 6.66 10.90
N PRO A 159 2.61 7.64 10.64
CA PRO A 159 2.06 7.85 9.31
C PRO A 159 3.09 8.43 8.32
N ASP A 160 4.12 9.12 8.81
CA ASP A 160 5.26 9.62 8.05
C ASP A 160 6.35 8.55 7.81
N TYR A 161 6.17 7.35 8.37
CA TYR A 161 7.02 6.15 8.18
C TYR A 161 6.19 4.90 7.91
N SER A 162 5.30 4.94 6.91
CA SER A 162 4.58 3.74 6.46
C SER A 162 5.53 2.65 5.93
N CYS A 163 6.71 3.06 5.47
CA CYS A 163 7.87 2.21 5.19
C CYS A 163 9.12 2.81 5.84
N LEU A 164 9.99 1.96 6.39
CA LEU A 164 11.15 2.36 7.18
C LEU A 164 12.35 2.75 6.31
N PHE A 165 12.18 3.78 5.47
CA PHE A 165 13.29 4.42 4.76
C PHE A 165 14.09 5.28 5.73
N GLN A 166 15.41 5.02 5.82
CA GLN A 166 16.28 5.87 6.62
C GLN A 166 16.51 7.22 5.96
N ASN A 167 16.77 7.20 4.64
CA ASN A 167 16.92 8.41 3.84
C ASN A 167 15.95 8.39 2.66
N ASN A 168 15.47 9.58 2.26
CA ASN A 168 14.51 9.69 1.16
C ASN A 168 15.08 9.26 -0.21
N ASN A 169 16.42 9.17 -0.35
CA ASN A 169 17.09 8.75 -1.58
C ASN A 169 17.49 7.26 -1.58
N ASP A 170 17.15 6.51 -0.54
CA ASP A 170 17.44 5.08 -0.48
C ASP A 170 16.60 4.34 -1.53
N SER A 171 17.18 3.38 -2.21
CA SER A 171 16.47 2.60 -3.23
C SER A 171 15.49 1.57 -2.64
N MET A 172 15.67 1.21 -1.37
CA MET A 172 14.85 0.25 -0.63
C MET A 172 14.94 0.52 0.87
N PHE A 173 13.86 0.29 1.58
CA PHE A 173 13.87 0.34 3.05
C PHE A 173 14.44 -0.96 3.66
N ASP A 174 15.03 -0.86 4.86
CA ASP A 174 15.56 -2.01 5.60
C ASP A 174 15.07 -1.97 7.06
N SER A 175 13.94 -2.60 7.29
CA SER A 175 13.30 -2.67 8.62
C SER A 175 14.02 -3.60 9.62
N VAL A 176 15.12 -4.24 9.24
CA VAL A 176 16.01 -4.94 10.17
C VAL A 176 17.08 -3.99 10.71
N LYS A 177 17.65 -3.15 9.83
CA LYS A 177 18.76 -2.25 10.18
C LYS A 177 18.33 -0.86 10.60
N PHE A 178 17.11 -0.44 10.26
CA PHE A 178 16.59 0.86 10.61
C PHE A 178 15.22 0.73 11.26
N GLY A 179 15.05 1.40 12.39
CA GLY A 179 13.80 1.49 13.13
C GLY A 179 13.50 2.90 13.57
N ILE A 180 12.26 3.14 13.96
CA ILE A 180 11.80 4.37 14.57
C ILE A 180 11.20 4.10 15.93
N GLY A 181 11.29 5.07 16.82
CA GLY A 181 10.68 5.00 18.14
C GLY A 181 10.28 6.36 18.66
N VAL A 182 9.33 6.35 19.57
CA VAL A 182 8.91 7.55 20.31
C VAL A 182 9.18 7.37 21.80
N VAL A 183 9.61 8.46 22.42
CA VAL A 183 9.85 8.57 23.85
C VAL A 183 9.02 9.72 24.43
N THR A 184 9.01 9.92 25.75
CA THR A 184 8.38 11.11 26.33
C THR A 184 9.13 12.39 25.93
N SER A 185 8.46 13.53 25.93
CA SER A 185 9.10 14.83 25.62
C SER A 185 10.26 15.12 26.56
N GLU A 186 10.09 14.83 27.86
CA GLU A 186 11.14 15.02 28.88
C GLU A 186 12.35 14.10 28.62
N ALA A 187 12.09 12.84 28.20
CA ALA A 187 13.17 11.92 27.84
C ALA A 187 13.93 12.44 26.63
N PHE A 188 13.23 12.90 25.58
CA PHE A 188 13.83 13.44 24.37
C PHE A 188 14.69 14.69 24.67
N GLU A 189 14.18 15.63 25.47
CA GLU A 189 14.90 16.84 25.86
C GLU A 189 16.17 16.56 26.68
N SER A 190 16.21 15.42 27.41
CA SER A 190 17.37 14.98 28.16
C SER A 190 18.48 14.35 27.32
N LEU A 191 18.22 14.05 26.03
CA LEU A 191 19.21 13.46 25.13
C LEU A 191 20.23 14.50 24.67
N ASP A 192 21.40 14.02 24.25
CA ASP A 192 22.51 14.89 23.88
C ASP A 192 22.17 15.83 22.72
N SER A 193 22.15 17.11 23.00
CA SER A 193 21.74 18.17 22.10
C SER A 193 22.51 18.23 20.75
N PRO A 194 23.83 17.97 20.67
CA PRO A 194 24.57 18.01 19.41
C PRO A 194 24.14 16.97 18.37
N LEU A 195 23.47 15.89 18.80
CA LEU A 195 23.02 14.82 17.93
C LEU A 195 21.60 15.06 17.37
N VAL A 196 20.88 16.05 17.91
CA VAL A 196 19.51 16.36 17.48
C VAL A 196 19.52 16.97 16.06
N LYS A 197 18.70 16.40 15.19
CA LYS A 197 18.43 16.93 13.86
C LYS A 197 17.18 17.81 13.91
N TYR A 198 17.32 19.04 13.45
CA TYR A 198 16.22 20.03 13.46
C TYR A 198 15.36 19.85 12.21
N CYS A 199 14.44 18.91 12.30
CA CYS A 199 13.44 18.61 11.28
C CYS A 199 12.12 19.30 11.64
N TYR A 200 11.46 19.89 10.65
CA TYR A 200 10.19 20.59 10.79
C TYR A 200 9.19 20.01 9.81
N ALA A 201 8.07 19.52 10.31
CA ALA A 201 6.94 19.15 9.49
C ALA A 201 6.07 20.37 9.19
N TRP A 202 5.43 20.42 8.04
CA TRP A 202 4.45 21.47 7.75
C TRP A 202 3.09 20.92 7.33
N LYS A 203 2.06 21.74 7.55
CA LYS A 203 0.72 21.59 7.00
C LYS A 203 0.35 22.85 6.23
N TYR A 204 -0.25 22.71 5.05
CA TYR A 204 -0.88 23.83 4.36
C TYR A 204 -2.11 24.30 5.14
N ASN A 205 -2.35 25.62 5.21
CA ASN A 205 -3.60 26.16 5.76
C ASN A 205 -4.79 25.78 4.86
N ASP A 206 -4.57 25.84 3.53
CA ASP A 206 -5.48 25.35 2.50
C ASP A 206 -4.71 24.33 1.64
N GLU A 207 -5.13 23.07 1.67
CA GLU A 207 -4.42 22.02 0.91
C GLU A 207 -4.62 22.22 -0.61
N PRO A 208 -3.52 22.10 -1.41
CA PRO A 208 -3.61 22.14 -2.86
C PRO A 208 -4.57 21.08 -3.40
N THR A 209 -5.35 21.43 -4.41
CA THR A 209 -6.39 20.55 -4.96
C THR A 209 -5.91 19.66 -6.09
N THR A 210 -4.78 20.01 -6.70
CA THR A 210 -4.18 19.28 -7.82
C THR A 210 -2.69 19.06 -7.58
N GLU A 211 -2.15 17.98 -8.15
CA GLU A 211 -0.71 17.66 -8.08
C GLU A 211 0.17 18.78 -8.66
N LYS A 212 -0.32 19.45 -9.71
CA LYS A 212 0.41 20.57 -10.31
C LYS A 212 0.49 21.77 -9.35
N GLU A 213 -0.61 22.12 -8.71
CA GLU A 213 -0.68 23.17 -7.71
C GLU A 213 0.20 22.85 -6.51
N GLU A 214 0.17 21.59 -6.02
CA GLU A 214 1.02 21.14 -4.92
C GLU A 214 2.52 21.30 -5.23
N LYS A 215 2.94 20.98 -6.46
CA LYS A 215 4.32 21.17 -6.90
C LYS A 215 4.70 22.65 -6.96
N GLU A 216 3.85 23.51 -7.53
CA GLU A 216 4.12 24.95 -7.64
C GLU A 216 4.21 25.59 -6.25
N VAL A 217 3.26 25.31 -5.36
CA VAL A 217 3.26 25.84 -3.99
C VAL A 217 4.45 25.34 -3.18
N SER A 218 4.81 24.07 -3.29
CA SER A 218 5.96 23.53 -2.55
C SER A 218 7.29 24.05 -3.07
N ASP A 219 7.45 24.29 -4.37
CA ASP A 219 8.64 24.91 -4.94
C ASP A 219 8.83 26.36 -4.45
N ASP A 220 7.75 27.12 -4.34
CA ASP A 220 7.80 28.49 -3.85
C ASP A 220 8.04 28.53 -2.33
N LEU A 221 7.46 27.59 -1.59
CA LEU A 221 7.74 27.42 -0.16
C LEU A 221 9.21 27.08 0.09
N MET A 222 9.80 26.16 -0.68
CA MET A 222 11.22 25.80 -0.58
C MET A 222 12.11 27.04 -0.78
N LYS A 223 11.81 27.88 -1.77
CA LYS A 223 12.54 29.14 -2.02
C LYS A 223 12.39 30.14 -0.88
N ALA A 224 11.19 30.21 -0.29
CA ALA A 224 10.93 31.10 0.85
C ALA A 224 11.71 30.63 2.09
N ILE A 225 11.66 29.36 2.44
CA ILE A 225 12.41 28.80 3.57
C ILE A 225 13.91 29.01 3.39
N ASN A 226 14.44 28.72 2.19
CA ASN A 226 15.89 28.86 1.93
C ASN A 226 16.42 30.30 1.98
N LYS A 227 15.55 31.31 1.98
CA LYS A 227 15.93 32.71 2.23
C LYS A 227 16.12 33.03 3.71
N GLU A 228 15.37 32.35 4.57
CA GLU A 228 15.33 32.63 6.01
C GLU A 228 16.32 31.75 6.79
N VAL A 229 16.58 30.53 6.32
CA VAL A 229 17.38 29.54 7.04
C VAL A 229 18.28 28.74 6.10
N SER A 230 19.34 28.14 6.64
CA SER A 230 20.18 27.21 5.91
C SER A 230 19.45 25.85 5.80
N LEU A 231 18.85 25.60 4.64
CA LEU A 231 18.08 24.42 4.33
C LEU A 231 19.02 23.26 3.96
N GLU A 232 18.93 22.12 4.69
CA GLU A 232 19.69 20.91 4.40
C GLU A 232 18.87 19.91 3.57
N GLU A 233 17.57 19.85 3.82
CA GLU A 233 16.65 18.91 3.16
C GLU A 233 15.27 19.55 3.06
N PHE A 234 14.57 19.25 1.97
CA PHE A 234 13.18 19.65 1.74
C PHE A 234 12.43 18.53 1.03
N VAL A 235 11.46 17.95 1.68
CA VAL A 235 10.74 16.75 1.19
C VAL A 235 9.22 16.99 1.30
N PRO A 236 8.57 17.43 0.22
CA PRO A 236 7.11 17.41 0.16
C PRO A 236 6.56 15.97 0.27
N ARG A 237 5.34 15.83 0.80
CA ARG A 237 4.72 14.52 1.00
C ARG A 237 4.71 13.67 -0.27
N TYR A 238 4.44 14.25 -1.44
CA TYR A 238 4.41 13.54 -2.72
C TYR A 238 5.80 13.03 -3.19
N LEU A 239 6.89 13.46 -2.55
CA LEU A 239 8.26 12.97 -2.77
C LEU A 239 8.79 12.16 -1.58
N ASN A 240 8.05 12.06 -0.48
CA ASN A 240 8.48 11.33 0.70
C ASN A 240 8.25 9.81 0.51
N GLN A 241 9.31 9.08 0.18
CA GLN A 241 9.25 7.64 -0.04
C GLN A 241 8.69 6.88 1.17
N ALA A 242 9.03 7.30 2.38
CA ALA A 242 8.53 6.66 3.60
C ALA A 242 7.00 6.74 3.72
N ILE A 243 6.37 7.75 3.11
CA ILE A 243 4.91 7.91 3.07
C ILE A 243 4.32 7.24 1.84
N ILE A 244 4.84 7.55 0.62
CA ILE A 244 4.15 7.21 -0.62
C ILE A 244 4.43 5.79 -1.14
N PHE A 245 5.52 5.17 -0.73
CA PHE A 245 5.97 3.87 -1.27
C PHE A 245 4.86 2.82 -1.24
N THR A 246 4.18 2.65 -0.11
CA THR A 246 3.09 1.69 0.04
C THR A 246 1.95 1.93 -0.96
N ARG A 247 1.55 3.19 -1.16
CA ARG A 247 0.48 3.56 -2.11
C ARG A 247 0.90 3.30 -3.55
N ASP A 248 2.13 3.65 -3.90
CA ASP A 248 2.66 3.56 -5.27
C ASP A 248 2.91 2.09 -5.65
N ASP A 249 3.38 1.27 -4.71
CA ASP A 249 3.53 -0.18 -4.86
C ASP A 249 2.17 -0.85 -5.10
N MET A 250 1.16 -0.57 -4.27
CA MET A 250 -0.21 -1.05 -4.47
C MET A 250 -0.80 -0.60 -5.81
N GLY A 251 -0.57 0.65 -6.22
CA GLY A 251 -1.03 1.15 -7.51
C GLY A 251 -0.42 0.39 -8.69
N SER A 252 0.86 0.05 -8.61
CA SER A 252 1.58 -0.77 -9.59
C SER A 252 1.04 -2.20 -9.65
N ASP A 253 0.81 -2.81 -8.50
CA ASP A 253 0.25 -4.16 -8.38
C ASP A 253 -1.16 -4.23 -8.97
N ARG A 254 -1.99 -3.23 -8.73
CA ARG A 254 -3.33 -3.12 -9.32
C ARG A 254 -3.28 -3.08 -10.83
N ALA A 255 -2.39 -2.25 -11.41
CA ALA A 255 -2.21 -2.17 -12.85
C ALA A 255 -1.78 -3.51 -13.44
N MET A 256 -0.82 -4.20 -12.81
CA MET A 256 -0.34 -5.52 -13.19
C MET A 256 -1.48 -6.56 -13.15
N MET A 257 -2.31 -6.57 -12.10
CA MET A 257 -3.44 -7.48 -11.97
C MET A 257 -4.51 -7.27 -13.04
N ILE A 258 -4.76 -6.02 -13.45
CA ILE A 258 -5.67 -5.72 -14.55
C ILE A 258 -5.13 -6.28 -15.88
N VAL A 259 -3.84 -6.10 -16.15
CA VAL A 259 -3.19 -6.69 -17.35
C VAL A 259 -3.27 -8.22 -17.31
N PHE A 260 -2.97 -8.83 -16.16
CA PHE A 260 -3.11 -10.28 -15.96
C PHE A 260 -4.53 -10.77 -16.23
N LEU A 261 -5.55 -10.04 -15.77
CA LEU A 261 -6.96 -10.36 -16.08
C LEU A 261 -7.24 -10.40 -17.58
N TYR A 262 -6.75 -9.42 -18.35
CA TYR A 262 -6.93 -9.42 -19.81
C TYR A 262 -6.22 -10.59 -20.48
N ILE A 263 -5.02 -10.96 -20.04
CA ILE A 263 -4.29 -12.13 -20.55
C ILE A 263 -5.11 -13.40 -20.31
N VAL A 264 -5.66 -13.57 -19.11
CA VAL A 264 -6.49 -14.74 -18.78
C VAL A 264 -7.76 -14.79 -19.62
N ILE A 265 -8.43 -13.66 -19.82
CA ILE A 265 -9.61 -13.58 -20.70
C ILE A 265 -9.25 -14.06 -22.12
N ALA A 266 -8.12 -13.61 -22.66
CA ALA A 266 -7.65 -14.06 -23.98
C ALA A 266 -7.39 -15.57 -24.02
N ILE A 267 -6.67 -16.12 -23.03
CA ILE A 267 -6.41 -17.57 -22.91
C ILE A 267 -7.73 -18.35 -22.85
N MET A 268 -8.68 -17.88 -22.06
CA MET A 268 -9.99 -18.53 -21.93
C MET A 268 -10.78 -18.53 -23.25
N ALA A 269 -10.73 -17.41 -23.99
CA ALA A 269 -11.35 -17.34 -25.30
C ALA A 269 -10.75 -18.39 -26.29
N PHE A 270 -9.43 -18.58 -26.28
CA PHE A 270 -8.77 -19.64 -27.06
C PHE A 270 -9.18 -21.04 -26.59
N VAL A 271 -9.20 -21.31 -25.29
CA VAL A 271 -9.60 -22.60 -24.73
C VAL A 271 -11.04 -22.93 -25.13
N PHE A 272 -11.97 -21.99 -25.04
CA PHE A 272 -13.35 -22.17 -25.50
C PHE A 272 -13.41 -22.41 -27.02
N GLY A 273 -12.67 -21.62 -27.82
CA GLY A 273 -12.61 -21.77 -29.26
C GLY A 273 -12.17 -23.17 -29.71
N ILE A 274 -11.05 -23.65 -29.13
CA ILE A 274 -10.53 -25.01 -29.40
C ILE A 274 -11.52 -26.07 -28.92
N THR A 275 -12.13 -25.86 -27.77
CA THR A 275 -13.10 -26.79 -27.17
C THR A 275 -14.34 -26.97 -28.06
N ILE A 276 -14.90 -25.85 -28.55
CA ILE A 276 -16.07 -25.85 -29.44
C ILE A 276 -15.69 -26.47 -30.79
N SER A 277 -14.55 -26.07 -31.37
CA SER A 277 -14.05 -26.62 -32.63
C SER A 277 -13.89 -28.12 -32.59
N ASN A 278 -13.26 -28.67 -31.54
CA ASN A 278 -13.10 -30.10 -31.34
C ASN A 278 -14.44 -30.82 -31.18
N THR A 279 -15.42 -30.20 -30.48
CA THR A 279 -16.76 -30.76 -30.32
C THR A 279 -17.50 -30.83 -31.65
N ILE A 280 -17.45 -29.77 -32.46
CA ILE A 280 -18.05 -29.72 -33.80
C ILE A 280 -17.42 -30.77 -34.70
N ALA A 281 -16.10 -30.88 -34.69
CA ALA A 281 -15.39 -31.87 -35.53
C ALA A 281 -15.78 -33.34 -35.16
N LYS A 282 -15.87 -33.65 -33.86
CA LYS A 282 -16.30 -34.99 -33.40
C LYS A 282 -17.75 -35.33 -33.74
N GLU A 283 -18.62 -34.33 -33.79
CA GLU A 283 -20.05 -34.52 -34.03
C GLU A 283 -20.47 -34.14 -35.48
N ALA A 284 -19.53 -33.96 -36.41
CA ALA A 284 -19.82 -33.55 -37.78
C ALA A 284 -20.89 -34.41 -38.47
N ASN A 285 -20.83 -35.73 -38.32
CA ASN A 285 -21.82 -36.68 -38.87
C ASN A 285 -23.23 -36.48 -38.25
N VAL A 286 -23.29 -36.22 -36.95
CA VAL A 286 -24.56 -35.96 -36.25
C VAL A 286 -25.14 -34.61 -36.69
N ILE A 287 -24.29 -33.58 -36.85
CA ILE A 287 -24.68 -32.29 -37.32
C ILE A 287 -25.24 -32.36 -38.76
N GLY A 288 -24.59 -33.15 -39.64
CA GLY A 288 -25.08 -33.43 -40.99
C GLY A 288 -26.45 -34.09 -41.01
N THR A 289 -26.68 -35.11 -40.17
CA THR A 289 -27.96 -35.79 -40.05
C THR A 289 -29.05 -34.85 -39.51
N LEU A 290 -28.75 -34.01 -38.53
CA LEU A 290 -29.71 -33.02 -37.98
C LEU A 290 -30.10 -31.98 -39.04
N LEU A 291 -29.13 -31.46 -39.79
CA LEU A 291 -29.42 -30.57 -40.94
C LEU A 291 -30.30 -31.21 -41.99
N ALA A 292 -30.03 -32.46 -42.33
CA ALA A 292 -30.86 -33.25 -43.29
C ALA A 292 -32.28 -33.52 -42.73
N SER A 293 -32.42 -33.54 -41.38
CA SER A 293 -33.72 -33.70 -40.69
C SER A 293 -34.49 -32.39 -40.52
N GLY A 294 -34.00 -31.26 -41.11
CA GLY A 294 -34.69 -29.98 -41.12
C GLY A 294 -34.35 -28.99 -39.99
N TYR A 295 -33.35 -29.33 -39.15
CA TYR A 295 -32.84 -28.34 -38.19
C TYR A 295 -32.05 -27.23 -38.87
N THR A 296 -32.23 -25.98 -38.36
CA THR A 296 -31.52 -24.83 -38.90
C THR A 296 -30.10 -24.67 -38.31
N ARG A 297 -29.20 -24.02 -39.04
CA ARG A 297 -27.86 -23.66 -38.52
C ARG A 297 -27.92 -22.92 -37.17
N ASN A 298 -28.86 -22.00 -37.03
CA ASN A 298 -29.00 -21.19 -35.79
C ASN A 298 -29.43 -22.04 -34.59
N GLU A 299 -30.26 -23.04 -34.78
CA GLU A 299 -30.64 -23.99 -33.70
C GLU A 299 -29.45 -24.82 -33.26
N LEU A 300 -28.62 -25.27 -34.18
CA LEU A 300 -27.42 -26.04 -33.87
C LEU A 300 -26.37 -25.17 -33.19
N ILE A 301 -26.13 -23.91 -33.66
CA ILE A 301 -25.23 -22.97 -32.98
C ILE A 301 -25.68 -22.74 -31.53
N ARG A 302 -26.95 -22.47 -31.30
CA ARG A 302 -27.50 -22.29 -29.94
C ARG A 302 -27.30 -23.53 -29.08
N HIS A 303 -27.48 -24.73 -29.63
CA HIS A 303 -27.27 -25.97 -28.91
C HIS A 303 -25.81 -26.14 -28.47
N TYR A 304 -24.84 -26.03 -29.40
CA TYR A 304 -23.42 -26.22 -29.10
C TYR A 304 -22.81 -25.10 -28.27
N MET A 305 -23.39 -23.90 -28.30
CA MET A 305 -22.98 -22.76 -27.45
C MET A 305 -23.62 -22.82 -26.04
N ALA A 306 -24.66 -23.63 -25.84
CA ALA A 306 -25.39 -23.67 -24.58
C ALA A 306 -24.49 -24.06 -23.39
N MET A 307 -23.60 -25.05 -23.56
CA MET A 307 -22.70 -25.51 -22.49
C MET A 307 -21.60 -24.48 -22.15
N PRO A 308 -20.84 -23.93 -23.10
CA PRO A 308 -19.93 -22.83 -22.85
C PRO A 308 -20.61 -21.66 -22.12
N ILE A 309 -21.76 -21.23 -22.59
CA ILE A 309 -22.53 -20.13 -21.96
C ILE A 309 -22.94 -20.49 -20.53
N LEU A 310 -23.44 -21.69 -20.31
CA LEU A 310 -23.86 -22.14 -18.97
C LEU A 310 -22.66 -22.13 -17.99
N VAL A 311 -21.50 -22.59 -18.42
CA VAL A 311 -20.28 -22.61 -17.58
C VAL A 311 -19.76 -21.21 -17.25
N THR A 312 -20.02 -20.22 -18.11
CA THR A 312 -19.61 -18.83 -17.86
C THR A 312 -20.62 -18.02 -17.05
N LEU A 313 -21.88 -18.50 -16.92
CA LEU A 313 -22.94 -17.82 -16.19
C LEU A 313 -23.10 -18.29 -14.73
N ILE A 314 -22.49 -19.43 -14.37
CA ILE A 314 -22.48 -19.97 -13.00
C ILE A 314 -21.33 -19.34 -12.22
#